data_a240cd9bc9db9caa806c9c8d2271f9c1
#
_entry.id   a240cd9bc9db9caa806c9c8d2271f9c1
#
_cell.length_a   1.000
_cell.length_b   1.000
_cell.length_c   1.000
_cell.angle_alpha   90.00
_cell.angle_beta   90.00
_cell.angle_gamma   90.00
#
_symmetry.space_group_name_H-M   'P 1'
#
loop_
_entity.id
_entity.type
_entity.pdbx_description
1 polymer ?
#
loop_
_entity_poly.entity_id
_entity_poly.type
_entity_poly.pdbx_seq_one_letter_code
_entity_poly.pdbx_strand_id
1 'polypeptide(L)'
;MDTQHKIPESVLVVIHSAELDVLLIERADRPGYWQSVTGSKDARDEPLIDTAVREVWEETGIRIVDATTDFCDPRNDVSAGNLRDWHLSNVYEIYPVWRHRYAPGITTNTEHVFSLLVPRTIPITLSPREHVNHLWLPYREAADKCFSPSNAEAILQLPQHAG
;
A
#
# COMPACT_ATOMS: atom_id res chain seq x y z
N MET A 1 5.62 30.55 -4.75
CA MET A 1 5.64 29.38 -3.87
C MET A 1 5.07 28.19 -4.56
N ASP A 2 5.88 27.21 -4.76
CA ASP A 2 5.42 26.01 -5.43
C ASP A 2 4.57 25.17 -4.48
N THR A 3 3.28 25.09 -4.79
CA THR A 3 2.43 24.14 -4.13
C THR A 3 2.72 22.78 -4.72
N GLN A 4 3.28 21.91 -3.89
CA GLN A 4 3.62 20.57 -4.35
C GLN A 4 2.34 19.74 -4.45
N HIS A 5 1.98 19.38 -5.67
CA HIS A 5 0.82 18.54 -5.92
C HIS A 5 1.21 17.06 -5.94
N LYS A 6 0.26 16.21 -5.58
CA LYS A 6 0.46 14.77 -5.70
C LYS A 6 0.58 14.37 -7.17
N ILE A 7 1.44 13.42 -7.43
CA ILE A 7 1.57 12.83 -8.77
C ILE A 7 0.45 11.81 -8.93
N PRO A 8 -0.32 11.85 -10.04
CA PRO A 8 -1.46 10.93 -10.23
C PRO A 8 -1.01 9.54 -10.68
N GLU A 9 0.00 9.02 -10.03
CA GLU A 9 0.51 7.67 -10.22
C GLU A 9 0.93 7.15 -8.86
N SER A 10 0.35 6.02 -8.45
CA SER A 10 0.51 5.50 -7.10
C SER A 10 0.69 4.00 -7.10
N VAL A 11 1.02 3.48 -5.92
CA VAL A 11 1.08 2.03 -5.68
C VAL A 11 0.00 1.64 -4.69
N LEU A 12 -0.43 0.39 -4.80
CA LEU A 12 -1.26 -0.29 -3.82
C LEU A 12 -0.50 -1.55 -3.42
N VAL A 13 -0.16 -1.69 -2.15
CA VAL A 13 0.59 -2.86 -1.68
C VAL A 13 -0.30 -3.68 -0.74
N VAL A 14 -0.68 -4.86 -1.18
CA VAL A 14 -1.43 -5.82 -0.37
C VAL A 14 -0.43 -6.59 0.48
N ILE A 15 -0.45 -6.34 1.79
CA ILE A 15 0.44 -7.03 2.73
C ILE A 15 -0.30 -8.22 3.30
N HIS A 16 0.32 -9.40 3.19
CA HIS A 16 -0.35 -10.65 3.56
C HIS A 16 0.58 -11.65 4.19
N SER A 17 0.00 -12.59 4.94
CA SER A 17 0.71 -13.74 5.48
C SER A 17 0.69 -14.92 4.50
N ALA A 18 1.45 -15.97 4.84
CA ALA A 18 1.43 -17.20 4.03
C ALA A 18 0.05 -17.86 4.00
N GLU A 19 -0.77 -17.65 5.04
CA GLU A 19 -2.13 -18.19 5.16
C GLU A 19 -3.17 -17.30 4.49
N LEU A 20 -2.75 -16.22 3.81
CA LEU A 20 -3.63 -15.27 3.13
C LEU A 20 -4.48 -14.44 4.09
N ASP A 21 -3.98 -14.20 5.29
CA ASP A 21 -4.51 -13.10 6.11
C ASP A 21 -3.91 -11.80 5.60
N VAL A 22 -4.72 -10.76 5.54
CA VAL A 22 -4.36 -9.48 4.92
C VAL A 22 -4.36 -8.39 5.97
N LEU A 23 -3.33 -7.55 5.94
CA LEU A 23 -3.22 -6.39 6.80
C LEU A 23 -4.02 -5.23 6.21
N LEU A 24 -4.90 -4.67 7.01
CA LEU A 24 -5.62 -3.43 6.68
C LEU A 24 -5.29 -2.35 7.70
N ILE A 25 -5.28 -1.11 7.25
CA ILE A 25 -5.04 0.06 8.08
C ILE A 25 -6.20 1.03 7.92
N GLU A 26 -6.58 1.68 9.03
CA GLU A 26 -7.70 2.60 9.06
C GLU A 26 -7.22 4.04 8.90
N ARG A 27 -7.87 4.79 8.00
CA ARG A 27 -7.50 6.17 7.72
C ARG A 27 -7.85 7.10 8.90
N ALA A 28 -6.91 7.97 9.26
CA ALA A 28 -7.12 8.96 10.30
C ALA A 28 -8.13 10.03 9.88
N ASP A 29 -8.14 10.40 8.59
CA ASP A 29 -9.03 11.44 8.06
C ASP A 29 -10.44 10.93 7.75
N ARG A 30 -10.65 9.63 7.75
CA ARG A 30 -11.93 8.99 7.44
C ARG A 30 -12.12 7.76 8.32
N PRO A 31 -12.60 7.93 9.54
CA PRO A 31 -12.85 6.78 10.44
C PRO A 31 -13.76 5.73 9.77
N GLY A 32 -13.39 4.47 9.92
CA GLY A 32 -14.09 3.36 9.31
C GLY A 32 -13.66 3.05 7.87
N TYR A 33 -12.77 3.85 7.27
CA TYR A 33 -12.24 3.60 5.93
C TYR A 33 -10.96 2.79 6.06
N TRP A 34 -11.05 1.52 5.73
CA TRP A 34 -9.95 0.56 5.79
C TRP A 34 -9.36 0.31 4.41
N GLN A 35 -8.06 0.13 4.36
CA GLN A 35 -7.35 -0.03 3.09
C GLN A 35 -6.02 -0.76 3.27
N SER A 36 -5.47 -1.24 2.16
CA SER A 36 -4.07 -1.67 2.08
C SER A 36 -3.16 -0.44 2.05
N VAL A 37 -1.85 -0.63 2.08
CA VAL A 37 -0.89 0.48 1.92
C VAL A 37 -1.06 1.08 0.53
N THR A 38 -1.15 2.39 0.46
CA THR A 38 -1.23 3.11 -0.81
C THR A 38 -0.51 4.45 -0.71
N GLY A 39 0.08 4.88 -1.79
CA GLY A 39 0.74 6.17 -1.83
C GLY A 39 1.25 6.53 -3.21
N SER A 40 1.41 7.82 -3.44
CA SER A 40 1.84 8.36 -4.73
C SER A 40 3.35 8.41 -4.84
N LYS A 41 3.86 8.43 -6.07
CA LYS A 41 5.26 8.72 -6.33
C LYS A 41 5.65 10.06 -5.74
N ASP A 42 6.87 10.17 -5.23
CA ASP A 42 7.43 11.45 -4.77
C ASP A 42 7.94 12.31 -5.93
N ALA A 43 8.35 11.65 -7.01
CA ALA A 43 8.82 12.32 -8.22
C ALA A 43 8.37 11.50 -9.42
N ARG A 44 8.21 12.17 -10.57
CA ARG A 44 7.70 11.48 -11.77
C ARG A 44 8.61 10.36 -12.24
N ASP A 45 9.91 10.45 -11.96
CA ASP A 45 10.89 9.44 -12.34
C ASP A 45 11.19 8.42 -11.24
N GLU A 46 10.48 8.50 -10.10
CA GLU A 46 10.65 7.49 -9.06
C GLU A 46 10.19 6.13 -9.56
N PRO A 47 11.05 5.09 -9.52
CA PRO A 47 10.61 3.74 -9.89
C PRO A 47 9.47 3.26 -8.97
N LEU A 48 8.50 2.56 -9.53
CA LEU A 48 7.34 2.07 -8.77
C LEU A 48 7.75 1.19 -7.59
N ILE A 49 8.80 0.37 -7.77
CA ILE A 49 9.28 -0.48 -6.68
C ILE A 49 9.77 0.37 -5.50
N ASP A 50 10.43 1.49 -5.78
CA ASP A 50 10.93 2.39 -4.73
C ASP A 50 9.77 3.09 -4.04
N THR A 51 8.73 3.45 -4.78
CA THR A 51 7.51 4.01 -4.22
C THR A 51 6.87 3.01 -3.24
N ALA A 52 6.78 1.75 -3.65
CA ALA A 52 6.20 0.69 -2.81
C ALA A 52 7.02 0.49 -1.53
N VAL A 53 8.34 0.39 -1.66
CA VAL A 53 9.23 0.22 -0.50
C VAL A 53 9.09 1.37 0.49
N ARG A 54 9.09 2.60 -0.01
CA ARG A 54 8.97 3.79 0.81
C ARG A 54 7.62 3.88 1.51
N GLU A 55 6.52 3.66 0.78
CA GLU A 55 5.18 3.76 1.35
C GLU A 55 4.93 2.68 2.41
N VAL A 56 5.40 1.46 2.18
CA VAL A 56 5.28 0.41 3.18
C VAL A 56 5.99 0.81 4.47
N TRP A 57 7.19 1.37 4.36
CA TRP A 57 7.93 1.83 5.52
C TRP A 57 7.21 2.97 6.24
N GLU A 58 6.75 3.97 5.49
CA GLU A 58 6.09 5.14 6.08
C GLU A 58 4.80 4.77 6.80
N GLU A 59 4.03 3.83 6.24
CA GLU A 59 2.70 3.52 6.77
C GLU A 59 2.68 2.38 7.78
N THR A 60 3.66 1.48 7.76
CA THR A 60 3.64 0.30 8.64
C THR A 60 4.91 0.06 9.45
N GLY A 61 6.00 0.75 9.13
CA GLY A 61 7.29 0.50 9.77
C GLY A 61 7.99 -0.77 9.27
N ILE A 62 7.42 -1.47 8.29
CA ILE A 62 8.06 -2.66 7.71
C ILE A 62 9.13 -2.19 6.73
N ARG A 63 10.36 -2.70 6.92
CA ARG A 63 11.48 -2.36 6.06
C ARG A 63 11.74 -3.48 5.06
N ILE A 64 11.70 -3.14 3.77
CA ILE A 64 11.99 -4.09 2.70
C ILE A 64 13.47 -3.93 2.32
N VAL A 65 14.24 -5.01 2.45
CA VAL A 65 15.68 -5.00 2.23
C VAL A 65 16.05 -5.94 1.11
N ASP A 66 17.06 -5.55 0.32
CA ASP A 66 17.55 -6.41 -0.73
C ASP A 66 18.74 -7.26 -0.25
N ALA A 67 19.20 -8.17 -1.13
CA ALA A 67 20.26 -9.11 -0.78
C ALA A 67 21.62 -8.44 -0.57
N THR A 68 21.78 -7.17 -0.94
CA THR A 68 23.03 -6.42 -0.76
C THR A 68 23.09 -5.67 0.56
N THR A 69 22.02 -5.70 1.34
CA THR A 69 21.95 -5.02 2.62
C THR A 69 22.68 -5.83 3.68
N ASP A 70 23.73 -5.25 4.25
CA ASP A 70 24.55 -5.94 5.27
C ASP A 70 23.86 -6.06 6.62
N PHE A 71 22.93 -5.17 6.90
CA PHE A 71 22.22 -5.16 8.18
C PHE A 71 20.77 -5.57 7.99
N CYS A 72 20.33 -6.52 8.82
CA CYS A 72 18.96 -6.98 8.81
C CYS A 72 18.47 -7.08 10.26
N ASP A 73 17.37 -6.39 10.58
CA ASP A 73 16.68 -6.57 11.84
C ASP A 73 15.56 -7.61 11.60
N PRO A 74 15.72 -8.86 12.10
CA PRO A 74 14.74 -9.91 11.79
C PRO A 74 13.34 -9.62 12.29
N ARG A 75 13.16 -8.61 13.15
CA ARG A 75 11.83 -8.26 13.65
C ARG A 75 11.04 -7.38 12.68
N ASN A 76 11.73 -6.52 11.91
CA ASN A 76 11.08 -5.53 11.05
C ASN A 76 11.42 -5.68 9.58
N ASP A 77 12.48 -6.42 9.26
CA ASP A 77 13.00 -6.48 7.90
C ASP A 77 12.39 -7.64 7.13
N VAL A 78 12.03 -7.38 5.88
CA VAL A 78 11.47 -8.36 4.97
C VAL A 78 12.28 -8.35 3.69
N SER A 79 12.54 -9.51 3.14
CA SER A 79 13.31 -9.64 1.90
C SER A 79 12.60 -8.98 0.73
N ALA A 80 13.35 -8.27 -0.11
CA ALA A 80 12.82 -7.69 -1.34
C ALA A 80 12.19 -8.74 -2.27
N GLY A 81 12.63 -10.00 -2.17
CA GLY A 81 12.01 -11.09 -2.92
C GLY A 81 10.57 -11.38 -2.55
N ASN A 82 10.14 -10.90 -1.38
CA ASN A 82 8.75 -11.05 -0.92
C ASN A 82 7.82 -9.95 -1.45
N LEU A 83 8.39 -8.91 -2.06
CA LEU A 83 7.62 -7.85 -2.71
C LEU A 83 7.47 -8.20 -4.19
N ARG A 84 6.23 -8.32 -4.63
CA ARG A 84 5.93 -8.73 -6.00
C ARG A 84 5.15 -7.66 -6.73
N ASP A 85 5.65 -7.25 -7.89
CA ASP A 85 4.92 -6.40 -8.81
C ASP A 85 3.98 -7.28 -9.64
N TRP A 86 2.68 -7.00 -9.59
CA TRP A 86 1.71 -7.79 -10.34
C TRP A 86 1.62 -7.39 -11.81
N HIS A 87 2.30 -6.30 -12.20
CA HIS A 87 2.20 -5.74 -13.54
C HIS A 87 0.74 -5.47 -13.93
N LEU A 88 -0.04 -5.06 -12.94
CA LEU A 88 -1.45 -4.74 -13.06
C LEU A 88 -1.66 -3.32 -12.57
N SER A 89 -2.42 -2.55 -13.31
CA SER A 89 -2.77 -1.20 -12.88
C SER A 89 -4.25 -0.94 -13.08
N ASN A 90 -4.77 -0.03 -12.26
CA ASN A 90 -6.15 0.42 -12.35
C ASN A 90 -6.15 1.94 -12.47
N VAL A 91 -6.98 2.45 -13.37
CA VAL A 91 -7.23 3.89 -13.47
C VAL A 91 -8.58 4.15 -12.84
N TYR A 92 -8.63 5.05 -11.87
CA TYR A 92 -9.88 5.39 -11.20
C TYR A 92 -10.01 6.89 -11.04
N GLU A 93 -11.26 7.34 -10.86
CA GLU A 93 -11.52 8.74 -10.57
C GLU A 93 -11.17 9.05 -9.13
N ILE A 94 -10.43 10.15 -8.95
CA ILE A 94 -10.09 10.63 -7.62
C ILE A 94 -11.34 11.14 -6.95
N TYR A 95 -11.60 10.71 -5.71
CA TYR A 95 -12.76 11.19 -4.96
C TYR A 95 -12.70 12.72 -4.86
N PRO A 96 -13.83 13.41 -5.11
CA PRO A 96 -13.83 14.88 -5.10
C PRO A 96 -13.22 15.50 -3.86
N VAL A 97 -13.39 14.87 -2.70
CA VAL A 97 -12.85 15.36 -1.43
C VAL A 97 -11.33 15.43 -1.41
N TRP A 98 -10.65 14.67 -2.28
CA TRP A 98 -9.19 14.62 -2.34
C TRP A 98 -8.59 15.25 -3.58
N ARG A 99 -9.42 15.74 -4.52
CA ARG A 99 -8.91 16.33 -5.77
C ARG A 99 -8.05 17.56 -5.56
N HIS A 100 -8.26 18.28 -4.46
CA HIS A 100 -7.46 19.46 -4.13
C HIS A 100 -5.97 19.16 -3.92
N ARG A 101 -5.63 17.89 -3.71
CA ARG A 101 -4.23 17.46 -3.53
C ARG A 101 -3.46 17.36 -4.84
N TYR A 102 -4.15 17.46 -5.97
CA TYR A 102 -3.59 17.29 -7.30
C TYR A 102 -3.62 18.61 -8.06
N ALA A 103 -2.83 18.69 -9.15
CA ALA A 103 -2.86 19.87 -10.00
C ALA A 103 -4.26 20.08 -10.62
N PRO A 104 -4.65 21.34 -10.91
CA PRO A 104 -5.92 21.60 -11.57
C PRO A 104 -6.08 20.78 -12.85
N GLY A 105 -7.27 20.20 -13.04
CA GLY A 105 -7.56 19.37 -14.20
C GLY A 105 -7.24 17.89 -14.04
N ILE A 106 -6.55 17.51 -12.96
CA ILE A 106 -6.26 16.09 -12.67
C ILE A 106 -7.47 15.49 -11.97
N THR A 107 -8.10 14.51 -12.62
CA THR A 107 -9.30 13.85 -12.10
C THR A 107 -9.14 12.35 -11.93
N THR A 108 -8.10 11.75 -12.50
CA THR A 108 -7.86 10.30 -12.44
C THR A 108 -6.46 10.01 -11.91
N ASN A 109 -6.34 8.85 -11.25
CA ASN A 109 -5.08 8.33 -10.75
C ASN A 109 -4.86 6.92 -11.30
N THR A 110 -3.61 6.61 -11.65
CA THR A 110 -3.21 5.25 -12.06
C THR A 110 -2.56 4.57 -10.87
N GLU A 111 -3.15 3.47 -10.43
CA GLU A 111 -2.69 2.71 -9.26
C GLU A 111 -2.09 1.38 -9.70
N HIS A 112 -0.84 1.13 -9.33
CA HIS A 112 -0.11 -0.10 -9.66
C HIS A 112 -0.11 -1.04 -8.47
N VAL A 113 -0.45 -2.31 -8.71
CA VAL A 113 -0.69 -3.29 -7.63
C VAL A 113 0.57 -4.11 -7.34
N PHE A 114 0.88 -4.20 -6.06
CA PHE A 114 1.95 -5.05 -5.51
C PHE A 114 1.40 -5.91 -4.39
N SER A 115 2.10 -6.98 -4.06
CA SER A 115 1.86 -7.72 -2.82
C SER A 115 3.16 -7.91 -2.05
N LEU A 116 3.04 -8.02 -0.74
CA LEU A 116 4.19 -8.22 0.15
C LEU A 116 3.87 -9.34 1.14
N LEU A 117 4.66 -10.40 1.09
CA LEU A 117 4.53 -11.52 2.02
C LEU A 117 5.32 -11.23 3.29
N VAL A 118 4.65 -11.27 4.44
CA VAL A 118 5.28 -11.03 5.74
C VAL A 118 4.76 -12.05 6.77
N PRO A 119 5.50 -12.29 7.85
CA PRO A 119 4.93 -13.03 8.98
C PRO A 119 3.83 -12.20 9.63
N ARG A 120 2.72 -12.84 10.00
CA ARG A 120 1.62 -12.13 10.66
C ARG A 120 2.04 -11.50 11.99
N THR A 121 3.10 -12.00 12.58
CA THR A 121 3.64 -11.49 13.85
C THR A 121 4.55 -10.28 13.70
N ILE A 122 4.78 -9.81 12.47
CA ILE A 122 5.65 -8.66 12.24
C ILE A 122 5.12 -7.42 12.97
N PRO A 123 5.97 -6.65 13.67
CA PRO A 123 5.52 -5.43 14.34
C PRO A 123 5.04 -4.40 13.32
N ILE A 124 3.91 -3.75 13.63
CA ILE A 124 3.33 -2.69 12.80
C ILE A 124 3.42 -1.39 13.57
N THR A 125 4.04 -0.39 12.96
CA THR A 125 4.13 0.96 13.51
C THR A 125 3.45 1.93 12.55
N LEU A 126 2.28 2.41 12.93
CA LEU A 126 1.50 3.31 12.09
C LEU A 126 1.99 4.75 12.21
N SER A 127 1.81 5.52 11.12
CA SER A 127 1.96 6.96 11.15
C SER A 127 0.65 7.56 11.66
N PRO A 128 0.59 8.11 12.90
CA PRO A 128 -0.68 8.50 13.50
C PRO A 128 -1.44 9.60 12.77
N ARG A 129 -0.76 10.39 11.95
CA ARG A 129 -1.41 11.44 11.15
C ARG A 129 -2.17 10.87 9.97
N GLU A 130 -1.80 9.69 9.51
CA GLU A 130 -2.37 9.07 8.31
C GLU A 130 -3.27 7.90 8.66
N HIS A 131 -2.88 7.09 9.64
CA HIS A 131 -3.60 5.87 10.01
C HIS A 131 -3.62 5.70 11.51
N VAL A 132 -4.74 5.22 12.05
CA VAL A 132 -4.97 5.15 13.50
C VAL A 132 -5.07 3.73 14.01
N ASN A 133 -5.44 2.76 13.19
CA ASN A 133 -5.58 1.36 13.59
C ASN A 133 -5.12 0.44 12.49
N HIS A 134 -4.77 -0.79 12.88
CA HIS A 134 -4.52 -1.85 11.92
C HIS A 134 -5.20 -3.13 12.41
N LEU A 135 -5.47 -4.03 11.46
CA LEU A 135 -5.97 -5.36 11.77
C LEU A 135 -5.61 -6.35 10.68
N TRP A 136 -5.65 -7.61 11.04
CA TRP A 136 -5.43 -8.73 10.12
C TRP A 136 -6.74 -9.48 9.94
N LEU A 137 -7.12 -9.75 8.70
CA LEU A 137 -8.33 -10.50 8.38
C LEU A 137 -8.02 -11.51 7.26
N PRO A 138 -8.73 -12.66 7.24
CA PRO A 138 -8.68 -13.53 6.08
C PRO A 138 -9.01 -12.71 4.81
N TYR A 139 -8.39 -13.05 3.69
CA TYR A 139 -8.41 -12.16 2.53
C TYR A 139 -9.82 -11.81 2.04
N ARG A 140 -10.77 -12.72 2.11
CA ARG A 140 -12.15 -12.42 1.68
C ARG A 140 -12.82 -11.40 2.61
N GLU A 141 -12.64 -11.56 3.91
CA GLU A 141 -13.17 -10.59 4.88
C GLU A 141 -12.46 -9.24 4.76
N ALA A 142 -11.16 -9.26 4.49
CA ALA A 142 -10.40 -8.03 4.27
C ALA A 142 -10.93 -7.29 3.05
N ALA A 143 -11.22 -8.00 1.95
CA ALA A 143 -11.79 -7.39 0.76
C ALA A 143 -13.14 -6.73 1.05
N ASP A 144 -13.99 -7.40 1.82
CA ASP A 144 -15.30 -6.86 2.17
C ASP A 144 -15.20 -5.59 3.01
N LYS A 145 -14.13 -5.47 3.79
CA LYS A 145 -13.95 -4.33 4.69
C LYS A 145 -13.35 -3.11 4.01
N CYS A 146 -12.69 -3.27 2.86
CA CYS A 146 -12.07 -2.16 2.14
C CYS A 146 -13.10 -1.18 1.61
N PHE A 147 -12.81 0.12 1.75
CA PHE A 147 -13.70 1.14 1.19
C PHE A 147 -13.52 1.30 -0.32
N SER A 148 -12.35 0.96 -0.87
CA SER A 148 -12.05 1.12 -2.29
C SER A 148 -12.33 -0.18 -3.06
N PRO A 149 -13.14 -0.12 -4.12
CA PRO A 149 -13.41 -1.31 -4.95
C PRO A 149 -12.15 -1.91 -5.60
N SER A 150 -11.21 -1.07 -6.04
CA SER A 150 -9.98 -1.57 -6.65
C SER A 150 -9.10 -2.31 -5.65
N ASN A 151 -9.07 -1.82 -4.42
CA ASN A 151 -8.34 -2.48 -3.33
C ASN A 151 -8.99 -3.83 -2.99
N ALA A 152 -10.31 -3.86 -2.87
CA ALA A 152 -11.05 -5.10 -2.60
C ALA A 152 -10.80 -6.14 -3.70
N GLU A 153 -10.87 -5.72 -4.96
CA GLU A 153 -10.62 -6.62 -6.09
C GLU A 153 -9.20 -7.17 -6.09
N ALA A 154 -8.20 -6.33 -5.80
CA ALA A 154 -6.82 -6.78 -5.71
C ALA A 154 -6.67 -7.86 -4.63
N ILE A 155 -7.28 -7.65 -3.46
CA ILE A 155 -7.22 -8.62 -2.37
C ILE A 155 -7.85 -9.94 -2.79
N LEU A 156 -8.97 -9.92 -3.50
CA LEU A 156 -9.63 -11.13 -3.98
C LEU A 156 -8.79 -11.90 -5.00
N GLN A 157 -7.89 -11.22 -5.71
CA GLN A 157 -6.96 -11.86 -6.65
C GLN A 157 -5.70 -12.40 -5.99
N LEU A 158 -5.52 -12.15 -4.69
CA LEU A 158 -4.30 -12.53 -3.97
C LEU A 158 -3.90 -14.00 -4.14
N PRO A 159 -4.82 -14.99 -4.07
CA PRO A 159 -4.42 -16.38 -4.25
C PRO A 159 -3.75 -16.68 -5.59
N GLN A 160 -4.04 -15.90 -6.62
CA GLN A 160 -3.46 -16.09 -7.96
C GLN A 160 -2.04 -15.52 -8.06
N HIS A 161 -1.66 -14.62 -7.16
CA HIS A 161 -0.38 -13.91 -7.20
C HIS A 161 0.55 -14.27 -6.04
N ALA A 162 0.04 -14.89 -5.00
CA ALA A 162 0.79 -15.17 -3.77
C ALA A 162 1.58 -16.48 -3.83
N GLY A 163 1.39 -17.26 -4.89
CA GLY A 163 2.06 -18.54 -5.07
C GLY A 163 3.57 -18.45 -5.38
#